data_92ecdb644fe8cd28b5aa665292863b65
#
_entry.id   92ecdb644fe8cd28b5aa665292863b65
#
_cell.length_a   1.000
_cell.length_b   1.000
_cell.length_c   1.000
_cell.angle_alpha   90.00
_cell.angle_beta   90.00
_cell.angle_gamma   90.00
#
_symmetry.space_group_name_H-M   'P 1'
#
loop_
_entity.id
_entity.type
_entity.pdbx_description
1 polymer ?
#
loop_
_entity_poly.entity_id
_entity_poly.type
_entity_poly.pdbx_seq_one_letter_code
_entity_poly.pdbx_strand_id
1 'polypeptide(L)'
;MQLAAGIAVMGIPQFAHALDYPTRPVRVIVGFPPGGSADIVTRIVAQALSERLGQSFIVDNRSGAGSNIGTEAVARADPDGYTLLSVSVANAINATLYKKLNFDYMRDFEPVASIDVVPNVMDVSLSVPANTVPEFIAYAKANPGKISMGSGGVGSSPHVAGELFKMMTGINMVHVPYRGVALATTDLLAGRVQVLFDTLPASIANIRARKVRALAVTTKTRSEALPDVPAMTEFVPGYEATSFHGIAAPKGTPREIIEKLNSAVNASLADPKLKTRLADLGGTVLTGTPASFGRFMAGEIDKWGKVVNFSGAKQED
;
A
#
# COMPACT_ATOMS: atom_id res chain seq x y z
N MET A 1 -62.82 48.65 -6.23
CA MET A 1 -61.30 48.78 -6.22
C MET A 1 -60.79 47.87 -5.14
N GLN A 2 -60.24 46.72 -5.58
CA GLN A 2 -59.55 45.75 -4.68
C GLN A 2 -58.03 45.90 -4.90
N LEU A 3 -57.33 46.35 -3.87
CA LEU A 3 -55.88 46.40 -3.84
C LEU A 3 -55.35 44.99 -3.49
N ALA A 4 -54.65 44.32 -4.41
CA ALA A 4 -53.88 43.10 -4.16
C ALA A 4 -52.50 43.49 -3.62
N ALA A 5 -52.23 43.17 -2.35
CA ALA A 5 -50.91 43.31 -1.74
C ALA A 5 -50.06 42.12 -2.13
N GLY A 6 -49.02 42.32 -2.98
CA GLY A 6 -48.04 41.32 -3.33
C GLY A 6 -47.00 41.16 -2.19
N ILE A 7 -46.95 39.99 -1.59
CA ILE A 7 -45.91 39.61 -0.62
C ILE A 7 -44.65 39.20 -1.41
N ALA A 8 -43.62 40.05 -1.39
CA ALA A 8 -42.28 39.70 -1.90
C ALA A 8 -41.58 38.78 -0.88
N VAL A 9 -41.47 37.50 -1.20
CA VAL A 9 -40.64 36.56 -0.44
C VAL A 9 -39.17 36.87 -0.73
N MET A 10 -38.53 37.60 0.18
CA MET A 10 -37.06 37.77 0.15
C MET A 10 -36.40 36.41 0.47
N GLY A 11 -35.82 35.76 -0.54
CA GLY A 11 -34.95 34.59 -0.36
C GLY A 11 -33.75 34.98 0.50
N ILE A 12 -33.64 34.38 1.68
CA ILE A 12 -32.45 34.51 2.54
C ILE A 12 -31.27 33.84 1.79
N PRO A 13 -30.17 34.55 1.52
CA PRO A 13 -29.02 33.91 0.93
C PRO A 13 -28.52 32.86 1.91
N GLN A 14 -28.56 31.58 1.52
CA GLN A 14 -27.87 30.50 2.21
C GLN A 14 -26.36 30.76 2.02
N PHE A 15 -25.71 31.35 3.02
CA PHE A 15 -24.26 31.34 3.09
C PHE A 15 -23.83 29.89 3.18
N ALA A 16 -23.26 29.36 2.11
CA ALA A 16 -22.52 28.10 2.15
C ALA A 16 -21.38 28.30 3.17
N HIS A 17 -21.55 27.78 4.38
CA HIS A 17 -20.45 27.73 5.34
C HIS A 17 -19.33 26.92 4.68
N ALA A 18 -18.24 27.59 4.36
CA ALA A 18 -17.03 26.89 3.94
C ALA A 18 -16.65 25.92 5.08
N LEU A 19 -16.50 24.64 4.74
CA LEU A 19 -16.12 23.61 5.72
C LEU A 19 -14.80 24.00 6.38
N ASP A 20 -14.85 24.34 7.67
CA ASP A 20 -13.65 24.65 8.47
C ASP A 20 -12.99 23.35 8.94
N TYR A 21 -12.36 22.67 8.00
CA TYR A 21 -11.66 21.39 8.20
C TYR A 21 -10.36 21.41 7.37
N PRO A 22 -9.23 20.93 7.90
CA PRO A 22 -8.99 20.60 9.31
C PRO A 22 -8.67 21.87 10.14
N THR A 23 -9.12 21.92 11.40
CA THR A 23 -8.82 22.99 12.37
C THR A 23 -7.78 22.59 13.42
N ARG A 24 -7.40 21.31 13.42
CA ARG A 24 -6.42 20.69 14.32
C ARG A 24 -5.65 19.60 13.58
N PRO A 25 -4.54 19.08 14.13
CA PRO A 25 -3.76 18.02 13.50
C PRO A 25 -4.59 16.77 13.16
N VAL A 26 -4.35 16.21 11.98
CA VAL A 26 -4.95 14.97 11.48
C VAL A 26 -3.95 13.83 11.65
N ARG A 27 -4.40 12.70 12.21
CA ARG A 27 -3.57 11.50 12.36
C ARG A 27 -3.80 10.55 11.21
N VAL A 28 -2.71 10.07 10.59
CA VAL A 28 -2.74 9.04 9.55
C VAL A 28 -2.10 7.77 10.11
N ILE A 29 -2.93 6.77 10.41
CA ILE A 29 -2.49 5.51 10.99
C ILE A 29 -1.90 4.63 9.88
N VAL A 30 -0.65 4.20 10.08
CA VAL A 30 0.06 3.23 9.23
C VAL A 30 0.17 1.92 9.98
N GLY A 31 -0.38 0.83 9.42
CA GLY A 31 -0.43 -0.49 10.06
C GLY A 31 0.89 -1.27 10.08
N PHE A 32 2.00 -0.65 9.66
CA PHE A 32 3.33 -1.25 9.61
C PHE A 32 4.37 -0.37 10.33
N PRO A 33 5.52 -0.97 10.75
CA PRO A 33 6.62 -0.20 11.31
C PRO A 33 7.20 0.82 10.31
N PRO A 34 7.93 1.83 10.80
CA PRO A 34 8.63 2.78 9.94
C PRO A 34 9.60 2.10 8.96
N GLY A 35 9.81 2.75 7.80
CA GLY A 35 10.78 2.34 6.78
C GLY A 35 10.26 1.37 5.73
N GLY A 36 9.01 0.88 5.84
CA GLY A 36 8.34 0.17 4.76
C GLY A 36 7.65 1.13 3.78
N SER A 37 7.25 0.60 2.62
CA SER A 37 6.61 1.39 1.55
C SER A 37 5.41 2.21 2.04
N ALA A 38 4.51 1.61 2.81
CA ALA A 38 3.35 2.30 3.36
C ALA A 38 3.74 3.51 4.23
N ASP A 39 4.79 3.39 5.05
CA ASP A 39 5.30 4.49 5.88
C ASP A 39 5.94 5.59 5.02
N ILE A 40 6.81 5.19 4.08
CA ILE A 40 7.52 6.14 3.20
C ILE A 40 6.54 6.96 2.37
N VAL A 41 5.62 6.29 1.66
CA VAL A 41 4.65 6.96 0.78
C VAL A 41 3.66 7.81 1.59
N THR A 42 3.18 7.29 2.74
CA THR A 42 2.27 8.05 3.60
C THR A 42 2.92 9.33 4.14
N ARG A 43 4.21 9.30 4.55
CA ARG A 43 4.92 10.52 5.01
C ARG A 43 5.08 11.55 3.91
N ILE A 44 5.35 11.12 2.68
CA ILE A 44 5.44 12.02 1.53
C ILE A 44 4.11 12.73 1.28
N VAL A 45 3.00 11.99 1.28
CA VAL A 45 1.66 12.55 1.06
C VAL A 45 1.19 13.37 2.26
N ALA A 46 1.45 12.93 3.49
CA ALA A 46 1.10 13.65 4.71
C ALA A 46 1.79 15.03 4.78
N GLN A 47 3.06 15.12 4.35
CA GLN A 47 3.76 16.40 4.23
C GLN A 47 3.05 17.32 3.24
N ALA A 48 2.74 16.83 2.04
CA ALA A 48 2.05 17.62 1.02
C ALA A 48 0.65 18.07 1.45
N LEU A 49 -0.09 17.21 2.17
CA LEU A 49 -1.39 17.57 2.75
C LEU A 49 -1.24 18.64 3.84
N SER A 50 -0.21 18.56 4.67
CA SER A 50 0.05 19.56 5.70
C SER A 50 0.32 20.94 5.11
N GLU A 51 1.13 20.99 4.05
CA GLU A 51 1.45 22.23 3.33
C GLU A 51 0.20 22.83 2.65
N ARG A 52 -0.67 21.98 2.09
CA ARG A 52 -1.86 22.39 1.34
C ARG A 52 -3.03 22.80 2.22
N LEU A 53 -3.24 22.10 3.33
CA LEU A 53 -4.42 22.29 4.20
C LEU A 53 -4.12 23.12 5.46
N GLY A 54 -2.86 23.51 5.69
CA GLY A 54 -2.47 24.40 6.78
C GLY A 54 -2.52 23.77 8.17
N GLN A 55 -2.74 22.44 8.27
CA GLN A 55 -2.71 21.69 9.53
C GLN A 55 -1.82 20.47 9.40
N SER A 56 -1.16 20.08 10.49
CA SER A 56 -0.25 18.93 10.48
C SER A 56 -0.97 17.62 10.21
N PHE A 57 -0.51 16.85 9.23
CA PHE A 57 -0.87 15.44 9.02
C PHE A 57 0.23 14.57 9.63
N ILE A 58 -0.07 13.93 10.77
CA ILE A 58 0.90 13.20 11.59
C ILE A 58 0.78 11.71 11.31
N VAL A 59 1.87 11.10 10.85
CA VAL A 59 1.95 9.64 10.64
C VAL A 59 2.18 8.94 11.98
N ASP A 60 1.26 8.03 12.34
CA ASP A 60 1.29 7.22 13.56
C ASP A 60 1.38 5.73 13.17
N ASN A 61 2.52 5.09 13.43
CA ASN A 61 2.74 3.70 13.08
C ASN A 61 2.17 2.77 14.18
N ARG A 62 1.05 2.09 13.88
CA ARG A 62 0.40 1.08 14.74
C ARG A 62 0.48 -0.28 14.11
N SER A 63 1.64 -0.90 14.22
CA SER A 63 1.94 -2.18 13.61
C SER A 63 1.40 -3.36 14.41
N GLY A 64 1.17 -4.49 13.71
CA GLY A 64 0.81 -5.77 14.29
C GLY A 64 -0.31 -6.48 13.52
N ALA A 65 -0.36 -7.81 13.63
CA ALA A 65 -1.32 -8.68 12.94
C ALA A 65 -1.48 -8.35 11.44
N GLY A 66 -0.36 -8.18 10.71
CA GLY A 66 -0.40 -7.85 9.28
C GLY A 66 -1.07 -6.51 8.94
N SER A 67 -0.97 -5.50 9.79
CA SER A 67 -1.64 -4.18 9.79
C SER A 67 -3.03 -4.14 10.45
N ASN A 68 -3.61 -5.27 10.85
CA ASN A 68 -5.00 -5.30 11.37
C ASN A 68 -5.18 -4.49 12.64
N ILE A 69 -4.15 -4.40 13.54
CA ILE A 69 -4.22 -3.58 14.76
C ILE A 69 -4.45 -2.10 14.42
N GLY A 70 -3.68 -1.55 13.48
CA GLY A 70 -3.85 -0.17 13.03
C GLY A 70 -5.17 0.04 12.31
N THR A 71 -5.57 -0.90 11.46
CA THR A 71 -6.83 -0.86 10.71
C THR A 71 -8.04 -0.86 11.64
N GLU A 72 -8.07 -1.76 12.64
CA GLU A 72 -9.14 -1.83 13.64
C GLU A 72 -9.23 -0.55 14.48
N ALA A 73 -8.08 0.03 14.84
CA ALA A 73 -8.05 1.28 15.59
C ALA A 73 -8.71 2.44 14.82
N VAL A 74 -8.57 2.47 13.48
CA VAL A 74 -9.26 3.47 12.64
C VAL A 74 -10.74 3.13 12.47
N ALA A 75 -11.10 1.85 12.28
CA ALA A 75 -12.51 1.45 12.18
C ALA A 75 -13.36 1.85 13.40
N ARG A 76 -12.70 1.96 14.57
CA ARG A 76 -13.33 2.37 15.84
C ARG A 76 -13.16 3.84 16.20
N ALA A 77 -12.48 4.62 15.36
CA ALA A 77 -12.27 6.05 15.60
C ALA A 77 -13.53 6.84 15.25
N ASP A 78 -13.63 8.05 15.82
CA ASP A 78 -14.70 8.98 15.50
C ASP A 78 -14.69 9.31 14.01
N PRO A 79 -15.85 9.34 13.33
CA PRO A 79 -15.96 9.62 11.89
C PRO A 79 -15.92 11.12 11.62
N ASP A 80 -14.94 11.84 12.17
CA ASP A 80 -14.79 13.28 12.09
C ASP A 80 -13.66 13.74 11.13
N GLY A 81 -13.00 12.78 10.47
CA GLY A 81 -11.90 13.02 9.53
C GLY A 81 -10.54 13.26 10.16
N TYR A 82 -10.41 13.26 11.49
CA TYR A 82 -9.12 13.51 12.16
C TYR A 82 -8.30 12.26 12.48
N THR A 83 -8.87 11.08 12.20
CA THR A 83 -8.12 9.82 12.22
C THR A 83 -8.37 9.09 10.90
N LEU A 84 -7.30 8.94 10.10
CA LEU A 84 -7.34 8.33 8.77
C LEU A 84 -6.51 7.06 8.75
N LEU A 85 -6.83 6.14 7.84
CA LEU A 85 -6.07 4.93 7.57
C LEU A 85 -5.20 5.12 6.34
N SER A 86 -3.91 4.86 6.47
CA SER A 86 -3.05 4.56 5.32
C SER A 86 -3.36 3.14 4.85
N VAL A 87 -3.98 3.05 3.68
CA VAL A 87 -4.38 1.79 3.05
C VAL A 87 -3.21 1.23 2.25
N SER A 88 -3.03 -0.08 2.31
CA SER A 88 -2.09 -0.81 1.47
C SER A 88 -2.71 -2.11 0.97
N VAL A 89 -2.01 -2.82 0.11
CA VAL A 89 -2.48 -4.13 -0.39
C VAL A 89 -2.74 -5.14 0.72
N ALA A 90 -2.09 -5.02 1.89
CA ALA A 90 -2.35 -5.88 3.05
C ALA A 90 -3.81 -5.83 3.51
N ASN A 91 -4.48 -4.67 3.40
CA ASN A 91 -5.89 -4.54 3.74
C ASN A 91 -6.79 -5.38 2.81
N ALA A 92 -6.41 -5.53 1.54
CA ALA A 92 -7.11 -6.39 0.59
C ALA A 92 -6.81 -7.88 0.83
N ILE A 93 -5.55 -8.23 1.10
CA ILE A 93 -5.10 -9.60 1.37
C ILE A 93 -5.75 -10.14 2.65
N ASN A 94 -5.76 -9.33 3.71
CA ASN A 94 -6.22 -9.74 5.05
C ASN A 94 -7.71 -10.02 5.10
N ALA A 95 -8.51 -9.46 4.21
CA ALA A 95 -9.94 -9.76 4.07
C ALA A 95 -10.21 -11.27 3.85
N THR A 96 -9.25 -12.00 3.26
CA THR A 96 -9.35 -13.45 3.04
C THR A 96 -8.40 -14.24 3.94
N LEU A 97 -7.21 -13.69 4.25
CA LEU A 97 -6.16 -14.37 5.01
C LEU A 97 -6.56 -14.63 6.47
N TYR A 98 -7.26 -13.68 7.10
CA TYR A 98 -7.71 -13.78 8.48
C TYR A 98 -9.16 -14.23 8.53
N LYS A 99 -9.42 -15.33 9.25
CA LYS A 99 -10.78 -15.89 9.39
C LYS A 99 -11.70 -15.05 10.27
N LYS A 100 -11.12 -14.31 11.22
CA LYS A 100 -11.84 -13.49 12.18
C LYS A 100 -11.22 -12.11 12.27
N LEU A 101 -11.85 -11.14 11.60
CA LEU A 101 -11.55 -9.73 11.74
C LEU A 101 -12.70 -9.06 12.50
N ASN A 102 -12.36 -8.15 13.44
CA ASN A 102 -13.34 -7.35 14.17
C ASN A 102 -13.87 -6.17 13.31
N PHE A 103 -13.51 -6.11 12.05
CA PHE A 103 -13.92 -5.11 11.08
C PHE A 103 -14.05 -5.74 9.68
N ASP A 104 -14.78 -5.07 8.82
CA ASP A 104 -14.85 -5.35 7.38
C ASP A 104 -14.41 -4.11 6.61
N TYR A 105 -13.42 -4.26 5.72
CA TYR A 105 -12.85 -3.10 5.04
C TYR A 105 -13.88 -2.35 4.18
N MET A 106 -14.75 -3.06 3.47
CA MET A 106 -15.75 -2.44 2.59
C MET A 106 -16.94 -1.84 3.34
N ARG A 107 -17.24 -2.36 4.54
CA ARG A 107 -18.37 -1.90 5.36
C ARG A 107 -17.98 -0.76 6.29
N ASP A 108 -16.81 -0.85 6.93
CA ASP A 108 -16.46 -0.02 8.09
C ASP A 108 -15.57 1.18 7.73
N PHE A 109 -15.28 1.37 6.43
CA PHE A 109 -14.47 2.49 5.96
C PHE A 109 -15.14 3.24 4.80
N GLU A 110 -14.84 4.55 4.73
CA GLU A 110 -15.09 5.38 3.56
C GLU A 110 -13.78 5.52 2.77
N PRO A 111 -13.73 5.14 1.48
CA PRO A 111 -12.56 5.41 0.65
C PRO A 111 -12.40 6.93 0.47
N VAL A 112 -11.18 7.42 0.65
CA VAL A 112 -10.85 8.84 0.45
C VAL A 112 -10.16 9.04 -0.89
N ALA A 113 -8.97 8.46 -1.07
CA ALA A 113 -8.18 8.61 -2.29
C ALA A 113 -7.20 7.44 -2.47
N SER A 114 -6.97 7.04 -3.71
CA SER A 114 -5.78 6.30 -4.11
C SER A 114 -4.57 7.24 -4.18
N ILE A 115 -3.37 6.71 -4.01
CA ILE A 115 -2.12 7.46 -4.09
C ILE A 115 -1.29 6.96 -5.27
N ASP A 116 -0.85 5.70 -5.21
CA ASP A 116 0.01 5.10 -6.21
C ASP A 116 -0.16 3.57 -6.28
N VAL A 117 0.40 3.01 -7.35
CA VAL A 117 0.69 1.58 -7.48
C VAL A 117 2.20 1.44 -7.57
N VAL A 118 2.78 0.51 -6.82
CA VAL A 118 4.21 0.25 -6.77
C VAL A 118 4.52 -1.20 -7.10
N PRO A 119 5.60 -1.49 -7.85
CA PRO A 119 6.07 -2.85 -8.05
C PRO A 119 6.65 -3.41 -6.74
N ASN A 120 6.63 -4.73 -6.61
CA ASN A 120 7.63 -5.40 -5.81
C ASN A 120 8.87 -5.66 -6.69
N VAL A 121 9.98 -5.96 -6.05
CA VAL A 121 11.22 -6.35 -6.70
C VAL A 121 11.76 -7.60 -6.01
N MET A 122 12.22 -8.55 -6.79
CA MET A 122 12.90 -9.75 -6.30
C MET A 122 14.36 -9.41 -5.99
N ASP A 123 14.62 -9.10 -4.73
CA ASP A 123 15.97 -8.85 -4.23
C ASP A 123 16.59 -10.12 -3.67
N VAL A 124 17.81 -10.40 -4.05
CA VAL A 124 18.58 -11.51 -3.48
C VAL A 124 19.82 -10.99 -2.75
N SER A 125 20.20 -11.70 -1.68
CA SER A 125 21.48 -11.47 -1.01
C SER A 125 22.65 -11.67 -1.99
N LEU A 126 23.70 -10.88 -1.84
CA LEU A 126 24.92 -11.03 -2.65
C LEU A 126 25.61 -12.38 -2.46
N SER A 127 25.30 -13.11 -1.39
CA SER A 127 25.78 -14.48 -1.14
C SER A 127 25.12 -15.54 -2.02
N VAL A 128 23.97 -15.23 -2.65
CA VAL A 128 23.25 -16.16 -3.54
C VAL A 128 23.97 -16.21 -4.90
N PRO A 129 24.39 -17.40 -5.39
CA PRO A 129 25.09 -17.54 -6.65
C PRO A 129 24.13 -17.55 -7.86
N ALA A 130 23.29 -16.53 -7.97
CA ALA A 130 22.35 -16.36 -9.07
C ALA A 130 22.27 -14.88 -9.46
N ASN A 131 22.39 -14.58 -10.75
CA ASN A 131 22.36 -13.23 -11.31
C ASN A 131 21.08 -12.96 -12.10
N THR A 132 20.33 -14.00 -12.40
CA THR A 132 19.07 -13.94 -13.16
C THR A 132 17.97 -14.76 -12.48
N VAL A 133 16.71 -14.50 -12.83
CA VAL A 133 15.57 -15.29 -12.32
C VAL A 133 15.69 -16.77 -12.69
N PRO A 134 16.03 -17.16 -13.93
CA PRO A 134 16.25 -18.59 -14.27
C PRO A 134 17.36 -19.25 -13.44
N GLU A 135 18.49 -18.56 -13.21
CA GLU A 135 19.58 -19.07 -12.36
C GLU A 135 19.11 -19.26 -10.90
N PHE A 136 18.33 -18.31 -10.38
CA PHE A 136 17.76 -18.44 -9.04
C PHE A 136 16.78 -19.63 -8.95
N ILE A 137 15.90 -19.82 -9.93
CA ILE A 137 14.99 -20.97 -9.99
C ILE A 137 15.78 -22.28 -10.01
N ALA A 138 16.85 -22.38 -10.82
CA ALA A 138 17.71 -23.55 -10.88
C ALA A 138 18.41 -23.80 -9.53
N TYR A 139 18.95 -22.74 -8.92
CA TYR A 139 19.58 -22.80 -7.61
C TYR A 139 18.61 -23.27 -6.52
N ALA A 140 17.38 -22.72 -6.50
CA ALA A 140 16.36 -23.09 -5.52
C ALA A 140 15.88 -24.54 -5.70
N LYS A 141 15.72 -25.00 -6.95
CA LYS A 141 15.39 -26.42 -7.25
C LYS A 141 16.48 -27.40 -6.81
N ALA A 142 17.75 -27.00 -6.91
CA ALA A 142 18.87 -27.80 -6.42
C ALA A 142 19.03 -27.79 -4.88
N ASN A 143 18.36 -26.83 -4.19
CA ASN A 143 18.44 -26.65 -2.75
C ASN A 143 17.04 -26.56 -2.10
N PRO A 144 16.18 -27.57 -2.25
CA PRO A 144 14.78 -27.51 -1.78
C PRO A 144 14.73 -27.32 -0.26
N GLY A 145 13.94 -26.33 0.19
CA GLY A 145 13.76 -26.01 1.62
C GLY A 145 14.96 -25.34 2.30
N LYS A 146 16.05 -25.02 1.56
CA LYS A 146 17.23 -24.34 2.11
C LYS A 146 17.26 -22.84 1.83
N ILE A 147 16.35 -22.35 0.99
CA ILE A 147 16.23 -20.92 0.66
C ILE A 147 15.24 -20.28 1.60
N SER A 148 15.69 -19.34 2.40
CA SER A 148 14.84 -18.52 3.26
C SER A 148 14.37 -17.29 2.52
N MET A 149 13.05 -17.09 2.50
CA MET A 149 12.38 -15.92 1.92
C MET A 149 11.89 -15.03 3.05
N GLY A 150 12.46 -13.84 3.20
CA GLY A 150 12.03 -12.86 4.19
C GLY A 150 10.76 -12.13 3.76
N SER A 151 10.00 -11.60 4.72
CA SER A 151 8.89 -10.67 4.46
C SER A 151 8.65 -9.71 5.62
N GLY A 152 7.85 -8.67 5.40
CA GLY A 152 7.39 -7.76 6.45
C GLY A 152 6.31 -8.33 7.37
N GLY A 153 6.09 -9.65 7.32
CA GLY A 153 5.10 -10.38 8.09
C GLY A 153 4.08 -11.10 7.19
N VAL A 154 3.33 -12.00 7.80
CA VAL A 154 2.24 -12.73 7.11
C VAL A 154 1.19 -11.73 6.61
N GLY A 155 0.73 -11.87 5.35
CA GLY A 155 -0.21 -10.94 4.70
C GLY A 155 0.43 -9.67 4.14
N SER A 156 1.74 -9.45 4.29
CA SER A 156 2.42 -8.34 3.61
C SER A 156 2.60 -8.61 2.12
N SER A 157 2.75 -7.54 1.30
CA SER A 157 3.03 -7.65 -0.13
C SER A 157 4.24 -8.55 -0.43
N PRO A 158 5.38 -8.41 0.27
CA PRO A 158 6.53 -9.32 0.09
C PRO A 158 6.20 -10.80 0.31
N HIS A 159 5.35 -11.11 1.27
CA HIS A 159 4.93 -12.49 1.54
C HIS A 159 4.16 -13.08 0.35
N VAL A 160 3.05 -12.44 -0.04
CA VAL A 160 2.17 -13.01 -1.08
C VAL A 160 2.80 -12.97 -2.47
N ALA A 161 3.68 -12.00 -2.76
CA ALA A 161 4.47 -11.99 -3.99
C ALA A 161 5.42 -13.20 -4.05
N GLY A 162 6.09 -13.52 -2.96
CA GLY A 162 6.95 -14.70 -2.89
C GLY A 162 6.17 -16.02 -2.95
N GLU A 163 5.00 -16.12 -2.30
CA GLU A 163 4.14 -17.31 -2.39
C GLU A 163 3.61 -17.52 -3.83
N LEU A 164 3.22 -16.43 -4.52
CA LEU A 164 2.86 -16.51 -5.93
C LEU A 164 4.03 -17.02 -6.79
N PHE A 165 5.26 -16.57 -6.51
CA PHE A 165 6.45 -17.05 -7.21
C PHE A 165 6.72 -18.53 -6.97
N LYS A 166 6.62 -19.00 -5.72
CA LYS A 166 6.71 -20.44 -5.38
C LYS A 166 5.67 -21.25 -6.16
N MET A 167 4.43 -20.78 -6.16
CA MET A 167 3.32 -21.43 -6.85
C MET A 167 3.58 -21.59 -8.35
N MET A 168 4.00 -20.52 -9.02
CA MET A 168 4.17 -20.51 -10.47
C MET A 168 5.44 -21.22 -10.95
N THR A 169 6.47 -21.30 -10.10
CA THR A 169 7.77 -21.90 -10.46
C THR A 169 7.98 -23.31 -9.89
N GLY A 170 7.15 -23.73 -8.94
CA GLY A 170 7.26 -25.02 -8.26
C GLY A 170 8.48 -25.16 -7.36
N ILE A 171 9.14 -24.05 -6.97
CA ILE A 171 10.28 -24.08 -6.04
C ILE A 171 9.80 -24.12 -4.59
N ASN A 172 10.65 -24.70 -3.71
CA ASN A 172 10.40 -24.76 -2.28
C ASN A 172 11.30 -23.78 -1.54
N MET A 173 10.72 -22.70 -0.99
CA MET A 173 11.38 -21.73 -0.12
C MET A 173 10.69 -21.67 1.23
N VAL A 174 11.46 -21.49 2.30
CA VAL A 174 10.96 -21.33 3.66
C VAL A 174 10.61 -19.86 3.90
N HIS A 175 9.36 -19.55 4.22
CA HIS A 175 8.96 -18.20 4.58
C HIS A 175 9.39 -17.84 6.00
N VAL A 176 10.09 -16.72 6.15
CA VAL A 176 10.53 -16.13 7.43
C VAL A 176 9.85 -14.78 7.63
N PRO A 177 8.78 -14.72 8.44
CA PRO A 177 8.08 -13.47 8.70
C PRO A 177 8.80 -12.61 9.73
N TYR A 178 8.96 -11.32 9.44
CA TYR A 178 9.52 -10.31 10.35
C TYR A 178 8.44 -9.33 10.81
N ARG A 179 8.72 -8.61 11.90
CA ARG A 179 7.87 -7.49 12.37
C ARG A 179 8.17 -6.21 11.58
N GLY A 180 8.02 -6.29 10.25
CA GLY A 180 8.30 -5.20 9.31
C GLY A 180 9.46 -5.51 8.36
N VAL A 181 9.42 -4.93 7.17
CA VAL A 181 10.36 -5.23 6.08
C VAL A 181 11.78 -4.78 6.39
N ALA A 182 11.97 -3.71 7.15
CA ALA A 182 13.30 -3.20 7.50
C ALA A 182 14.18 -4.24 8.22
N LEU A 183 13.57 -5.08 9.09
CA LEU A 183 14.27 -6.17 9.76
C LEU A 183 14.62 -7.29 8.77
N ALA A 184 13.70 -7.64 7.87
CA ALA A 184 13.95 -8.62 6.82
C ALA A 184 15.08 -8.17 5.90
N THR A 185 15.11 -6.88 5.52
CA THR A 185 16.18 -6.28 4.71
C THR A 185 17.52 -6.35 5.42
N THR A 186 17.57 -6.12 6.74
CA THR A 186 18.81 -6.27 7.52
C THR A 186 19.37 -7.68 7.42
N ASP A 187 18.52 -8.70 7.53
CA ASP A 187 18.93 -10.10 7.44
C ASP A 187 19.24 -10.53 5.99
N LEU A 188 18.59 -9.93 4.98
CA LEU A 188 18.96 -10.12 3.57
C LEU A 188 20.38 -9.59 3.30
N LEU A 189 20.69 -8.38 3.79
CA LEU A 189 22.02 -7.78 3.66
C LEU A 189 23.10 -8.62 4.35
N ALA A 190 22.77 -9.25 5.47
CA ALA A 190 23.65 -10.15 6.22
C ALA A 190 23.71 -11.58 5.63
N GLY A 191 22.92 -11.91 4.59
CA GLY A 191 22.85 -13.24 4.00
C GLY A 191 22.10 -14.29 4.84
N ARG A 192 21.43 -13.90 5.91
CA ARG A 192 20.64 -14.79 6.78
C ARG A 192 19.33 -15.23 6.10
N VAL A 193 18.72 -14.36 5.30
CA VAL A 193 17.71 -14.73 4.32
C VAL A 193 18.26 -14.53 2.91
N GLN A 194 17.83 -15.36 1.95
CA GLN A 194 18.41 -15.41 0.61
C GLN A 194 17.66 -14.53 -0.36
N VAL A 195 16.34 -14.32 -0.16
CA VAL A 195 15.49 -13.59 -1.08
C VAL A 195 14.40 -12.81 -0.34
N LEU A 196 14.04 -11.67 -0.91
CA LEU A 196 12.94 -10.81 -0.47
C LEU A 196 12.22 -10.26 -1.70
N PHE A 197 10.91 -10.37 -1.75
CA PHE A 197 10.07 -9.72 -2.77
C PHE A 197 9.60 -8.37 -2.25
N ASP A 198 10.56 -7.45 -2.00
CA ASP A 198 10.26 -6.18 -1.34
C ASP A 198 9.53 -5.21 -2.27
N THR A 199 8.82 -4.27 -1.69
CA THR A 199 8.24 -3.15 -2.43
C THR A 199 9.35 -2.20 -2.89
N LEU A 200 9.30 -1.74 -4.12
CA LEU A 200 10.38 -0.93 -4.69
C LEU A 200 10.69 0.33 -3.88
N PRO A 201 9.73 1.08 -3.32
CA PRO A 201 10.03 2.22 -2.45
C PRO A 201 10.88 1.89 -1.22
N ALA A 202 10.75 0.69 -0.67
CA ALA A 202 11.55 0.26 0.49
C ALA A 202 12.94 -0.24 0.09
N SER A 203 13.09 -0.80 -1.10
CA SER A 203 14.32 -1.47 -1.54
C SER A 203 15.23 -0.62 -2.43
N ILE A 204 14.72 0.35 -3.17
CA ILE A 204 15.42 1.05 -4.25
C ILE A 204 16.76 1.67 -3.82
N ALA A 205 16.85 2.16 -2.59
CA ALA A 205 18.10 2.72 -2.06
C ALA A 205 19.20 1.66 -1.93
N ASN A 206 18.85 0.43 -1.49
CA ASN A 206 19.79 -0.68 -1.37
C ASN A 206 20.19 -1.24 -2.75
N ILE A 207 19.27 -1.26 -3.70
CA ILE A 207 19.54 -1.67 -5.09
C ILE A 207 20.51 -0.70 -5.75
N ARG A 208 20.24 0.61 -5.69
CA ARG A 208 21.12 1.66 -6.24
C ARG A 208 22.50 1.67 -5.59
N ALA A 209 22.56 1.36 -4.29
CA ALA A 209 23.80 1.21 -3.54
C ALA A 209 24.50 -0.16 -3.78
N ARG A 210 23.94 -1.05 -4.62
CA ARG A 210 24.44 -2.41 -4.92
C ARG A 210 24.65 -3.26 -3.67
N LYS A 211 23.86 -3.04 -2.62
CA LYS A 211 23.89 -3.83 -1.38
C LYS A 211 23.09 -5.13 -1.48
N VAL A 212 22.16 -5.19 -2.43
CA VAL A 212 21.39 -6.36 -2.84
C VAL A 212 21.45 -6.49 -4.35
N ARG A 213 21.09 -7.65 -4.88
CA ARG A 213 20.94 -7.86 -6.32
C ARG A 213 19.45 -7.96 -6.66
N ALA A 214 18.93 -6.98 -7.42
CA ALA A 214 17.59 -7.03 -7.97
C ALA A 214 17.58 -7.94 -9.20
N LEU A 215 16.79 -9.00 -9.18
CA LEU A 215 16.69 -9.93 -10.30
C LEU A 215 15.54 -9.62 -11.25
N ALA A 216 14.41 -9.13 -10.74
CA ALA A 216 13.27 -8.70 -11.56
C ALA A 216 12.31 -7.82 -10.77
N VAL A 217 11.64 -6.89 -11.47
CA VAL A 217 10.44 -6.20 -10.96
C VAL A 217 9.20 -7.05 -11.24
N THR A 218 8.20 -6.94 -10.39
CA THR A 218 7.00 -7.82 -10.39
C THR A 218 5.84 -7.29 -11.21
N THR A 219 6.04 -6.22 -11.94
CA THR A 219 5.11 -5.62 -12.91
C THR A 219 5.15 -6.33 -14.26
N LYS A 220 4.14 -6.10 -15.10
CA LYS A 220 4.09 -6.64 -16.48
C LYS A 220 5.22 -6.12 -17.35
N THR A 221 5.66 -4.90 -17.10
CA THR A 221 6.73 -4.19 -17.82
C THR A 221 7.80 -3.75 -16.84
N ARG A 222 8.98 -3.41 -17.34
CA ARG A 222 10.07 -2.86 -16.53
C ARG A 222 9.66 -1.55 -15.86
N SER A 223 10.24 -1.26 -14.70
CA SER A 223 10.04 0.00 -13.99
C SER A 223 10.98 1.08 -14.55
N GLU A 224 10.45 2.28 -14.79
CA GLU A 224 11.27 3.43 -15.20
C GLU A 224 12.33 3.81 -14.15
N ALA A 225 12.06 3.53 -12.87
CA ALA A 225 13.01 3.77 -11.78
C ALA A 225 14.20 2.78 -11.77
N LEU A 226 14.06 1.63 -12.46
CA LEU A 226 15.06 0.56 -12.60
C LEU A 226 15.02 -0.03 -14.02
N PRO A 227 15.37 0.72 -15.08
CA PRO A 227 15.21 0.29 -16.47
C PRO A 227 16.04 -0.94 -16.84
N ASP A 228 17.15 -1.15 -16.16
CA ASP A 228 18.05 -2.29 -16.39
C ASP A 228 17.57 -3.58 -15.71
N VAL A 229 16.60 -3.51 -14.77
CA VAL A 229 16.04 -4.67 -14.10
C VAL A 229 14.85 -5.21 -14.91
N PRO A 230 14.89 -6.49 -15.35
CA PRO A 230 13.85 -7.05 -16.19
C PRO A 230 12.51 -7.18 -15.44
N ALA A 231 11.41 -7.33 -16.18
CA ALA A 231 10.13 -7.69 -15.61
C ALA A 231 10.07 -9.21 -15.36
N MET A 232 9.46 -9.63 -14.25
CA MET A 232 9.32 -11.04 -13.90
C MET A 232 8.57 -11.84 -14.99
N THR A 233 7.64 -11.19 -15.70
CA THR A 233 6.90 -11.78 -16.82
C THR A 233 7.79 -12.23 -17.98
N GLU A 234 9.00 -11.69 -18.11
CA GLU A 234 9.98 -12.12 -19.12
C GLU A 234 10.47 -13.57 -18.87
N PHE A 235 10.34 -14.07 -17.63
CA PHE A 235 10.80 -15.39 -17.20
C PHE A 235 9.68 -16.29 -16.68
N VAL A 236 8.66 -15.70 -16.08
CA VAL A 236 7.51 -16.39 -15.48
C VAL A 236 6.23 -15.78 -16.08
N PRO A 237 5.75 -16.28 -17.23
CA PRO A 237 4.60 -15.73 -17.93
C PRO A 237 3.36 -15.65 -17.04
N GLY A 238 2.70 -14.49 -17.01
CA GLY A 238 1.50 -14.25 -16.22
C GLY A 238 1.75 -13.87 -14.75
N TYR A 239 3.01 -13.81 -14.29
CA TYR A 239 3.32 -13.34 -12.95
C TYR A 239 3.11 -11.82 -12.85
N GLU A 240 2.29 -11.40 -11.90
CA GLU A 240 2.08 -10.00 -11.57
C GLU A 240 1.72 -9.84 -10.09
N ALA A 241 2.60 -9.16 -9.34
CA ALA A 241 2.39 -8.82 -7.94
C ALA A 241 2.76 -7.35 -7.71
N THR A 242 1.76 -6.51 -7.50
CA THR A 242 1.95 -5.09 -7.21
C THR A 242 1.39 -4.75 -5.85
N SER A 243 1.96 -3.75 -5.20
CA SER A 243 1.38 -3.09 -4.05
C SER A 243 0.71 -1.79 -4.46
N PHE A 244 -0.04 -1.19 -3.57
CA PHE A 244 -0.65 0.13 -3.77
C PHE A 244 -0.79 0.83 -2.42
N HIS A 245 -0.98 2.16 -2.47
CA HIS A 245 -1.28 2.97 -1.30
C HIS A 245 -2.49 3.86 -1.56
N GLY A 246 -3.19 4.17 -0.47
CA GLY A 246 -4.34 5.06 -0.47
C GLY A 246 -4.66 5.55 0.94
N ILE A 247 -5.73 6.33 1.05
CA ILE A 247 -6.25 6.83 2.30
C ILE A 247 -7.73 6.45 2.42
N ALA A 248 -8.12 5.99 3.60
CA ALA A 248 -9.51 5.78 3.97
C ALA A 248 -9.81 6.46 5.31
N ALA A 249 -11.09 6.72 5.56
CA ALA A 249 -11.61 7.26 6.81
C ALA A 249 -12.57 6.25 7.46
N PRO A 250 -12.90 6.41 8.76
CA PRO A 250 -13.96 5.62 9.40
C PRO A 250 -15.31 5.77 8.67
N LYS A 251 -16.12 4.73 8.70
CA LYS A 251 -17.49 4.77 8.14
C LYS A 251 -18.31 5.85 8.81
N GLY A 252 -19.07 6.62 7.99
CA GLY A 252 -19.88 7.71 8.45
C GLY A 252 -19.16 9.07 8.50
N THR A 253 -17.88 9.13 8.10
CA THR A 253 -17.19 10.43 7.93
C THR A 253 -17.96 11.29 6.93
N PRO A 254 -18.26 12.57 7.25
CA PRO A 254 -19.05 13.46 6.39
C PRO A 254 -18.50 13.54 4.97
N ARG A 255 -19.39 13.45 4.00
CA ARG A 255 -19.05 13.46 2.57
C ARG A 255 -18.19 14.64 2.16
N GLU A 256 -18.49 15.82 2.70
CA GLU A 256 -17.74 17.04 2.44
C GLU A 256 -16.28 16.98 2.91
N ILE A 257 -16.00 16.27 4.03
CA ILE A 257 -14.64 16.00 4.52
C ILE A 257 -13.94 15.04 3.55
N ILE A 258 -14.61 13.96 3.13
CA ILE A 258 -14.07 12.99 2.17
C ILE A 258 -13.71 13.69 0.84
N GLU A 259 -14.61 14.52 0.31
CA GLU A 259 -14.39 15.25 -0.95
C GLU A 259 -13.25 16.28 -0.82
N LYS A 260 -13.16 17.00 0.31
CA LYS A 260 -12.06 17.93 0.58
C LYS A 260 -10.70 17.22 0.65
N LEU A 261 -10.63 16.10 1.38
CA LEU A 261 -9.43 15.28 1.46
C LEU A 261 -9.04 14.67 0.09
N ASN A 262 -10.02 14.13 -0.65
CA ASN A 262 -9.79 13.59 -2.00
C ASN A 262 -9.24 14.68 -2.93
N SER A 263 -9.85 15.86 -2.95
CA SER A 263 -9.38 16.99 -3.76
C SER A 263 -7.94 17.40 -3.38
N ALA A 264 -7.63 17.47 -2.08
CA ALA A 264 -6.30 17.82 -1.60
C ALA A 264 -5.24 16.77 -1.98
N VAL A 265 -5.56 15.46 -1.86
CA VAL A 265 -4.67 14.37 -2.29
C VAL A 265 -4.43 14.45 -3.80
N ASN A 266 -5.49 14.50 -4.62
CA ASN A 266 -5.36 14.56 -6.08
C ASN A 266 -4.56 15.79 -6.53
N ALA A 267 -4.80 16.95 -5.93
CA ALA A 267 -4.06 18.17 -6.23
C ALA A 267 -2.58 18.08 -5.80
N SER A 268 -2.28 17.37 -4.71
CA SER A 268 -0.89 17.09 -4.30
C SER A 268 -0.20 16.14 -5.27
N LEU A 269 -0.89 15.08 -5.70
CA LEU A 269 -0.37 14.11 -6.67
C LEU A 269 -0.18 14.69 -8.08
N ALA A 270 -0.88 15.78 -8.41
CA ALA A 270 -0.69 16.53 -9.65
C ALA A 270 0.55 17.46 -9.61
N ASP A 271 1.09 17.75 -8.41
CA ASP A 271 2.31 18.54 -8.27
C ASP A 271 3.52 17.80 -8.89
N PRO A 272 4.24 18.42 -9.84
CA PRO A 272 5.37 17.77 -10.52
C PRO A 272 6.46 17.27 -9.56
N LYS A 273 6.74 18.00 -8.46
CA LYS A 273 7.76 17.61 -7.48
C LYS A 273 7.35 16.34 -6.73
N LEU A 274 6.09 16.29 -6.28
CA LEU A 274 5.58 15.10 -5.61
C LEU A 274 5.51 13.90 -6.55
N LYS A 275 5.01 14.11 -7.77
CA LYS A 275 4.93 13.08 -8.81
C LYS A 275 6.31 12.50 -9.13
N THR A 276 7.33 13.36 -9.34
CA THR A 276 8.71 12.92 -9.55
C THR A 276 9.24 12.14 -8.35
N ARG A 277 9.00 12.62 -7.12
CA ARG A 277 9.45 11.93 -5.91
C ARG A 277 8.86 10.53 -5.76
N LEU A 278 7.57 10.33 -6.10
CA LEU A 278 6.95 9.01 -6.10
C LEU A 278 7.47 8.14 -7.24
N ALA A 279 7.67 8.70 -8.43
CA ALA A 279 8.23 7.99 -9.58
C ALA A 279 9.69 7.54 -9.34
N ASP A 280 10.52 8.36 -8.69
CA ASP A 280 11.89 7.99 -8.29
C ASP A 280 11.94 6.80 -7.32
N LEU A 281 10.85 6.56 -6.58
CA LEU A 281 10.63 5.40 -5.74
C LEU A 281 9.96 4.24 -6.48
N GLY A 282 9.69 4.38 -7.78
CA GLY A 282 9.05 3.39 -8.62
C GLY A 282 7.52 3.38 -8.56
N GLY A 283 6.91 4.37 -7.90
CA GLY A 283 5.46 4.51 -7.82
C GLY A 283 4.86 5.13 -9.09
N THR A 284 3.78 4.55 -9.56
CA THR A 284 2.91 5.17 -10.57
C THR A 284 1.71 5.78 -9.88
N VAL A 285 1.58 7.11 -9.99
CA VAL A 285 0.48 7.86 -9.36
C VAL A 285 -0.87 7.35 -9.85
N LEU A 286 -1.79 7.13 -8.92
CA LEU A 286 -3.17 6.70 -9.17
C LEU A 286 -4.16 7.72 -8.61
N THR A 287 -4.60 8.66 -9.44
CA THR A 287 -5.60 9.67 -9.07
C THR A 287 -7.01 9.18 -9.35
N GLY A 288 -8.01 9.74 -8.64
CA GLY A 288 -9.40 9.40 -8.89
C GLY A 288 -10.35 9.89 -7.81
N THR A 289 -11.62 9.52 -7.98
CA THR A 289 -12.67 9.83 -7.00
C THR A 289 -12.66 8.81 -5.85
N PRO A 290 -13.27 9.12 -4.69
CA PRO A 290 -13.46 8.14 -3.61
C PRO A 290 -14.13 6.86 -4.10
N ALA A 291 -15.16 6.99 -4.95
CA ALA A 291 -15.88 5.86 -5.53
C ALA A 291 -14.98 4.99 -6.45
N SER A 292 -14.08 5.59 -7.23
CA SER A 292 -13.13 4.84 -8.06
C SER A 292 -12.12 4.06 -7.20
N PHE A 293 -11.66 4.65 -6.11
CA PHE A 293 -10.78 3.96 -5.15
C PHE A 293 -11.51 2.81 -4.44
N GLY A 294 -12.78 3.00 -4.05
CA GLY A 294 -13.59 1.91 -3.49
C GLY A 294 -13.74 0.73 -4.46
N ARG A 295 -14.01 0.98 -5.75
CA ARG A 295 -14.06 -0.08 -6.77
C ARG A 295 -12.70 -0.77 -6.98
N PHE A 296 -11.61 0.00 -6.97
CA PHE A 296 -10.26 -0.54 -7.04
C PHE A 296 -9.98 -1.49 -5.86
N MET A 297 -10.31 -1.07 -4.62
CA MET A 297 -10.17 -1.92 -3.44
C MET A 297 -10.98 -3.21 -3.52
N ALA A 298 -12.23 -3.14 -3.98
CA ALA A 298 -13.06 -4.34 -4.16
C ALA A 298 -12.42 -5.33 -5.16
N GLY A 299 -11.88 -4.83 -6.26
CA GLY A 299 -11.14 -5.64 -7.24
C GLY A 299 -9.86 -6.27 -6.66
N GLU A 300 -9.11 -5.53 -5.85
CA GLU A 300 -7.91 -6.06 -5.19
C GLU A 300 -8.25 -7.10 -4.12
N ILE A 301 -9.33 -6.93 -3.36
CA ILE A 301 -9.83 -7.95 -2.40
C ILE A 301 -10.17 -9.25 -3.14
N ASP A 302 -10.88 -9.19 -4.26
CA ASP A 302 -11.22 -10.38 -5.07
C ASP A 302 -9.97 -11.05 -5.65
N LYS A 303 -9.06 -10.26 -6.23
CA LYS A 303 -7.79 -10.73 -6.79
C LYS A 303 -6.96 -11.47 -5.75
N TRP A 304 -6.66 -10.81 -4.64
CA TRP A 304 -5.79 -11.38 -3.61
C TRP A 304 -6.48 -12.51 -2.84
N GLY A 305 -7.80 -12.47 -2.70
CA GLY A 305 -8.57 -13.58 -2.16
C GLY A 305 -8.35 -14.89 -2.93
N LYS A 306 -8.29 -14.83 -4.27
CA LYS A 306 -7.97 -16.00 -5.11
C LYS A 306 -6.56 -16.52 -4.86
N VAL A 307 -5.57 -15.62 -4.73
CA VAL A 307 -4.17 -15.99 -4.46
C VAL A 307 -4.03 -16.62 -3.07
N VAL A 308 -4.63 -16.02 -2.04
CA VAL A 308 -4.60 -16.54 -0.66
C VAL A 308 -5.22 -17.94 -0.60
N ASN A 309 -6.39 -18.14 -1.20
CA ASN A 309 -7.06 -19.44 -1.22
C ASN A 309 -6.25 -20.50 -1.95
N PHE A 310 -5.59 -20.14 -3.06
CA PHE A 310 -4.75 -21.04 -3.82
C PHE A 310 -3.45 -21.40 -3.08
N SER A 311 -2.77 -20.43 -2.46
CA SER A 311 -1.51 -20.65 -1.75
C SER A 311 -1.67 -21.49 -0.48
N GLY A 312 -2.91 -21.65 0.02
CA GLY A 312 -3.20 -22.29 1.29
C GLY A 312 -2.69 -21.48 2.49
N ALA A 313 -2.23 -20.24 2.28
CA ALA A 313 -1.81 -19.35 3.35
C ALA A 313 -2.99 -19.08 4.29
N LYS A 314 -2.79 -19.34 5.57
CA LYS A 314 -3.77 -19.07 6.64
C LYS A 314 -3.00 -18.43 7.78
N GLN A 315 -3.60 -17.40 8.38
CA GLN A 315 -3.16 -16.91 9.68
C GLN A 315 -4.06 -17.60 10.71
N GLU A 316 -3.46 -18.45 11.52
CA GLU A 316 -4.10 -18.94 12.73
C GLU A 316 -4.03 -17.83 13.79
N ASP A 317 -5.11 -17.67 14.58
CA ASP A 317 -5.33 -16.62 15.58
C ASP A 317 -4.22 -16.48 16.62
#